data_94d07b0476f4e8405596dd9bcde05dcb
#
_entry.id   94d07b0476f4e8405596dd9bcde05dcb
#
_cell.length_a   1.000
_cell.length_b   1.000
_cell.length_c   1.000
_cell.angle_alpha   90.00
_cell.angle_beta   90.00
_cell.angle_gamma   90.00
#
_symmetry.space_group_name_H-M   'P 1'
#
loop_
_entity.id
_entity.type
_entity.pdbx_description
1 polymer ?
#
loop_
_entity_poly.entity_id
_entity_poly.type
_entity_poly.pdbx_seq_one_letter_code
_entity_poly.pdbx_strand_id
1 'polypeptide(L)'
;MTKPKRTTLSKPVVVIEPSPDTPLVWFDIAIRGGASTDPRGVEGLHRHAALLARRGAGSRDRAQLDETLDSLGAALDVGVSRDSVSVSGLALARHLDAVVDLAADILADPRFSQDEHARLLRETPQVLDEIRDDDSALATRWFDWLCCPGHAYGRTSLGTEASLDRIERRAAIECWKREVVADNLVIGLAGDIDEASAERLVTRLTERLPATSRREVSLEVPAVTPPGRRVILVDKPDRTQAQLRIGHLAARYGAPDTVEIALAEAVFGGMFSSRLMQEIRVKRGWSYGAGCALRRSRLPHWFEIWMAAGIDVAGSAVALTLDLFADYAAHGPTDDEVDFARSYLVGAMPFHVATARQRMQLAVRDSVFDLPAGFTARLPEALEALAAADVRAACKRQLRPDDAVTVAVTTAEQAGPSLAAAGGGALTVVNHDAY
;
A
#
# COMPACT_ATOMS: atom_id res chain seq x y z
N MET A 1 -1.36 -16.80 -22.73
CA MET A 1 -0.73 -16.51 -21.43
C MET A 1 -0.81 -17.75 -20.57
N THR A 2 0.33 -18.31 -20.16
CA THR A 2 0.38 -19.45 -19.23
C THR A 2 -0.16 -19.01 -17.89
N LYS A 3 -1.15 -19.72 -17.34
CA LYS A 3 -1.68 -19.42 -15.98
C LYS A 3 -0.57 -19.70 -14.95
N PRO A 4 -0.33 -18.80 -13.98
CA PRO A 4 0.61 -19.08 -12.90
C PRO A 4 0.23 -20.38 -12.21
N LYS A 5 1.16 -21.32 -12.12
CA LYS A 5 0.95 -22.56 -11.38
C LYS A 5 1.02 -22.24 -9.89
N ARG A 6 -0.11 -22.35 -9.22
CA ARG A 6 -0.20 -22.30 -7.76
C ARG A 6 -0.04 -23.72 -7.24
N THR A 7 1.15 -24.07 -6.77
CA THR A 7 1.36 -25.30 -6.02
C THR A 7 1.03 -25.00 -4.56
N THR A 8 -0.11 -25.47 -4.09
CA THR A 8 -0.46 -25.45 -2.66
C THR A 8 0.31 -26.58 -2.01
N LEU A 9 1.55 -26.34 -1.65
CA LEU A 9 2.18 -27.13 -0.61
C LEU A 9 1.42 -26.86 0.66
N SER A 10 1.30 -27.83 1.53
CA SER A 10 0.49 -27.75 2.75
C SER A 10 0.89 -26.62 3.72
N LYS A 11 1.38 -25.49 3.23
CA LYS A 11 1.88 -24.26 3.89
C LYS A 11 3.41 -24.15 3.72
N PRO A 12 3.96 -23.18 3.06
CA PRO A 12 3.47 -21.87 2.61
C PRO A 12 2.72 -21.91 1.27
N VAL A 13 2.13 -20.76 0.90
CA VAL A 13 1.64 -20.56 -0.48
C VAL A 13 2.85 -20.23 -1.36
N VAL A 14 3.01 -20.97 -2.46
CA VAL A 14 4.13 -20.78 -3.39
C VAL A 14 3.60 -20.36 -4.76
N VAL A 15 4.23 -19.34 -5.34
CA VAL A 15 3.96 -18.82 -6.68
C VAL A 15 5.26 -18.89 -7.50
N ILE A 16 5.23 -19.53 -8.65
CA ILE A 16 6.38 -19.67 -9.53
C ILE A 16 6.04 -19.14 -10.92
N GLU A 17 6.88 -18.26 -11.45
CA GLU A 17 6.79 -17.67 -12.79
C GLU A 17 8.13 -17.88 -13.54
N PRO A 18 8.34 -19.03 -14.17
CA PRO A 18 9.56 -19.30 -14.92
C PRO A 18 9.72 -18.38 -16.14
N SER A 19 10.93 -17.84 -16.35
CA SER A 19 11.31 -17.02 -17.49
C SER A 19 12.83 -17.10 -17.70
N PRO A 20 13.33 -18.07 -18.46
CA PRO A 20 14.75 -18.32 -18.63
C PRO A 20 15.45 -17.34 -19.60
N ASP A 21 14.76 -16.32 -20.09
CA ASP A 21 15.28 -15.37 -21.08
C ASP A 21 16.48 -14.54 -20.56
N THR A 22 16.57 -14.40 -19.24
CA THR A 22 17.68 -13.71 -18.54
C THR A 22 18.12 -14.53 -17.35
N PRO A 23 19.45 -14.60 -17.04
CA PRO A 23 19.96 -15.40 -15.94
C PRO A 23 19.71 -14.75 -14.57
N LEU A 24 18.51 -14.21 -14.37
CA LEU A 24 18.10 -13.49 -13.15
C LEU A 24 16.94 -14.20 -12.49
N VAL A 25 16.96 -14.26 -11.16
CA VAL A 25 15.85 -14.73 -10.36
C VAL A 25 15.48 -13.68 -9.34
N TRP A 26 14.21 -13.33 -9.30
CA TRP A 26 13.56 -12.53 -8.27
C TRP A 26 12.82 -13.45 -7.32
N PHE A 27 12.90 -13.14 -6.03
CA PHE A 27 12.02 -13.76 -5.06
C PHE A 27 11.36 -12.69 -4.17
N ASP A 28 10.16 -13.01 -3.69
CA ASP A 28 9.39 -12.17 -2.77
C ASP A 28 8.75 -13.08 -1.72
N ILE A 29 9.16 -12.92 -0.47
CA ILE A 29 8.67 -13.66 0.67
C ILE A 29 7.79 -12.72 1.47
N ALA A 30 6.49 -12.80 1.27
CA ALA A 30 5.53 -12.03 2.05
C ALA A 30 5.11 -12.80 3.30
N ILE A 31 5.31 -12.18 4.45
CA ILE A 31 4.88 -12.65 5.78
C ILE A 31 3.54 -11.94 6.05
N ARG A 32 2.43 -12.68 6.16
CA ARG A 32 1.12 -12.08 6.41
C ARG A 32 1.07 -11.44 7.78
N GLY A 33 0.39 -10.31 7.89
CA GLY A 33 0.41 -9.41 9.03
C GLY A 33 1.19 -8.16 8.64
N GLY A 34 1.54 -7.30 9.49
CA GLY A 34 2.27 -6.07 9.16
C GLY A 34 1.86 -4.96 10.11
N ALA A 35 2.09 -3.72 9.73
CA ALA A 35 1.91 -2.58 10.62
C ALA A 35 0.49 -2.46 11.20
N SER A 36 -0.53 -2.97 10.51
CA SER A 36 -1.90 -2.97 11.04
C SER A 36 -2.07 -3.86 12.28
N THR A 37 -1.15 -4.78 12.53
CA THR A 37 -1.16 -5.64 13.72
C THR A 37 -0.28 -5.13 14.85
N ASP A 38 0.33 -3.95 14.73
CA ASP A 38 1.07 -3.32 15.81
C ASP A 38 0.14 -3.05 17.00
N PRO A 39 0.55 -3.36 18.23
CA PRO A 39 -0.20 -2.97 19.41
C PRO A 39 -0.31 -1.43 19.53
N ARG A 40 -1.41 -0.94 20.08
CA ARG A 40 -1.58 0.51 20.32
C ARG A 40 -0.47 1.06 21.22
N GLY A 41 0.11 2.17 20.81
CA GLY A 41 1.18 2.86 21.52
C GLY A 41 2.59 2.34 21.23
N VAL A 42 2.71 1.33 20.36
CA VAL A 42 4.01 0.84 19.82
C VAL A 42 3.92 0.67 18.30
N GLU A 43 3.23 1.61 17.64
CA GLU A 43 3.16 1.70 16.20
C GLU A 43 4.57 1.78 15.60
N GLY A 44 4.83 1.07 14.52
CA GLY A 44 6.16 0.93 13.92
C GLY A 44 6.92 -0.32 14.38
N LEU A 45 6.34 -1.14 15.27
CA LEU A 45 6.99 -2.35 15.80
C LEU A 45 7.35 -3.35 14.69
N HIS A 46 6.44 -3.64 13.75
CA HIS A 46 6.73 -4.55 12.62
C HIS A 46 7.84 -3.99 11.74
N ARG A 47 7.82 -2.69 11.48
CA ARG A 47 8.88 -2.04 10.70
C ARG A 47 10.23 -2.13 11.43
N HIS A 48 10.25 -1.82 12.70
CA HIS A 48 11.46 -1.90 13.52
C HIS A 48 12.00 -3.33 13.55
N ALA A 49 11.14 -4.34 13.77
CA ALA A 49 11.54 -5.75 13.79
C ALA A 49 12.11 -6.22 12.45
N ALA A 50 11.46 -5.88 11.33
CA ALA A 50 11.90 -6.24 9.99
C ALA A 50 13.24 -5.60 9.61
N LEU A 51 13.38 -4.29 9.83
CA LEU A 51 14.63 -3.58 9.58
C LEU A 51 15.78 -4.09 10.46
N LEU A 52 15.49 -4.39 11.73
CA LEU A 52 16.49 -4.92 12.66
C LEU A 52 16.91 -6.35 12.28
N ALA A 53 15.99 -7.19 11.79
CA ALA A 53 16.30 -8.53 11.29
C ALA A 53 17.28 -8.50 10.10
N ARG A 54 17.15 -7.49 9.21
CA ARG A 54 18.05 -7.28 8.05
C ARG A 54 19.44 -6.78 8.45
N ARG A 55 19.62 -6.29 9.70
CA ARG A 55 20.89 -5.71 10.20
C ARG A 55 21.81 -6.71 10.87
N GLY A 56 21.78 -7.95 10.40
CA GLY A 56 22.67 -9.06 10.78
C GLY A 56 21.89 -10.33 11.04
N ALA A 57 22.38 -11.45 10.51
CA ALA A 57 21.76 -12.77 10.59
C ALA A 57 22.78 -13.89 10.57
N GLY A 58 22.48 -15.00 11.23
CA GLY A 58 23.41 -16.10 11.41
C GLY A 58 24.72 -15.62 12.08
N SER A 59 25.84 -15.96 11.48
CA SER A 59 27.16 -15.50 11.95
C SER A 59 27.55 -14.10 11.49
N ARG A 60 26.80 -13.49 10.55
CA ARG A 60 27.14 -12.22 9.89
C ARG A 60 26.53 -11.03 10.63
N ASP A 61 27.32 -10.01 10.88
CA ASP A 61 26.81 -8.69 11.23
C ASP A 61 26.30 -7.96 9.98
N ARG A 62 25.82 -6.72 10.16
CA ARG A 62 25.27 -5.91 9.08
C ARG A 62 26.26 -5.71 7.94
N ALA A 63 27.50 -5.29 8.27
CA ALA A 63 28.51 -4.98 7.27
C ALA A 63 28.92 -6.24 6.46
N GLN A 64 29.10 -7.37 7.15
CA GLN A 64 29.42 -8.65 6.52
C GLN A 64 28.28 -9.16 5.63
N LEU A 65 27.04 -8.92 6.01
CA LEU A 65 25.88 -9.31 5.22
C LEU A 65 25.77 -8.45 3.95
N ASP A 66 25.98 -7.13 4.08
CA ASP A 66 25.99 -6.19 2.95
C ASP A 66 27.16 -6.49 2.00
N GLU A 67 28.39 -6.72 2.52
CA GLU A 67 29.56 -7.10 1.73
C GLU A 67 29.38 -8.44 0.98
N THR A 68 28.69 -9.40 1.62
CA THR A 68 28.39 -10.68 0.97
C THR A 68 27.44 -10.47 -0.21
N LEU A 69 26.39 -9.67 -0.05
CA LEU A 69 25.44 -9.35 -1.13
C LEU A 69 26.12 -8.60 -2.28
N ASP A 70 26.95 -7.60 -1.96
CA ASP A 70 27.72 -6.84 -2.95
C ASP A 70 28.66 -7.77 -3.75
N SER A 71 29.34 -8.70 -3.09
CA SER A 71 30.23 -9.66 -3.74
C SER A 71 29.51 -10.63 -4.70
N LEU A 72 28.22 -10.90 -4.42
CA LEU A 72 27.35 -11.73 -5.27
C LEU A 72 26.66 -10.92 -6.37
N GLY A 73 26.76 -9.58 -6.35
CA GLY A 73 25.98 -8.69 -7.21
C GLY A 73 24.48 -8.87 -7.00
N ALA A 74 24.06 -9.10 -5.78
CA ALA A 74 22.69 -9.43 -5.41
C ALA A 74 22.08 -8.33 -4.54
N ALA A 75 20.75 -8.25 -4.53
CA ALA A 75 19.99 -7.39 -3.64
C ALA A 75 19.10 -8.23 -2.72
N LEU A 76 18.97 -7.79 -1.47
CA LEU A 76 18.08 -8.39 -0.47
C LEU A 76 17.56 -7.30 0.45
N ASP A 77 16.28 -7.00 0.34
CA ASP A 77 15.62 -5.90 1.04
C ASP A 77 14.46 -6.38 1.90
N VAL A 78 14.09 -5.58 2.89
CA VAL A 78 12.92 -5.79 3.71
C VAL A 78 11.97 -4.61 3.59
N GLY A 79 10.68 -4.89 3.50
CA GLY A 79 9.62 -3.89 3.43
C GLY A 79 8.50 -4.19 4.40
N VAL A 80 7.76 -3.16 4.79
CA VAL A 80 6.58 -3.33 5.65
C VAL A 80 5.42 -2.53 5.09
N SER A 81 4.34 -3.21 4.85
CA SER A 81 3.05 -2.63 4.52
C SER A 81 2.07 -2.74 5.70
N ARG A 82 0.84 -2.30 5.51
CA ARG A 82 -0.21 -2.54 6.50
C ARG A 82 -0.52 -4.03 6.67
N ASP A 83 -0.47 -4.79 5.60
CA ASP A 83 -0.98 -6.17 5.54
C ASP A 83 0.12 -7.25 5.49
N SER A 84 1.38 -6.85 5.30
CA SER A 84 2.51 -7.79 5.22
C SER A 84 3.85 -7.15 5.55
N VAL A 85 4.77 -7.99 5.99
CA VAL A 85 6.21 -7.74 5.91
C VAL A 85 6.74 -8.51 4.71
N SER A 86 7.64 -7.92 3.93
CA SER A 86 8.28 -8.59 2.80
C SER A 86 9.78 -8.72 2.98
N VAL A 87 10.34 -9.85 2.54
CA VAL A 87 11.76 -10.05 2.30
C VAL A 87 11.90 -10.36 0.83
N SER A 88 12.47 -9.43 0.06
CA SER A 88 12.56 -9.53 -1.39
C SER A 88 14.00 -9.51 -1.86
N GLY A 89 14.33 -10.26 -2.88
CA GLY A 89 15.68 -10.33 -3.42
C GLY A 89 15.74 -10.51 -4.92
N LEU A 90 16.92 -10.19 -5.43
CA LEU A 90 17.31 -10.36 -6.82
C LEU A 90 18.73 -10.95 -6.84
N ALA A 91 18.91 -12.02 -7.59
CA ALA A 91 20.22 -12.65 -7.79
C ALA A 91 20.38 -13.16 -9.22
N LEU A 92 21.64 -13.32 -9.64
CA LEU A 92 21.94 -14.18 -10.77
C LEU A 92 21.56 -15.63 -10.40
N ALA A 93 21.01 -16.40 -11.35
CA ALA A 93 20.60 -17.80 -11.12
C ALA A 93 21.71 -18.65 -10.49
N ARG A 94 22.98 -18.46 -10.92
CA ARG A 94 24.15 -19.17 -10.34
C ARG A 94 24.47 -18.80 -8.89
N HIS A 95 23.97 -17.68 -8.37
CA HIS A 95 24.20 -17.20 -7.00
C HIS A 95 22.95 -17.31 -6.13
N LEU A 96 21.84 -17.78 -6.69
CA LEU A 96 20.55 -17.81 -6.04
C LEU A 96 20.56 -18.57 -4.71
N ASP A 97 21.19 -19.75 -4.69
CA ASP A 97 21.31 -20.57 -3.48
C ASP A 97 21.95 -19.80 -2.32
N ALA A 98 23.06 -19.09 -2.59
CA ALA A 98 23.74 -18.30 -1.57
C ALA A 98 22.89 -17.13 -1.05
N VAL A 99 22.14 -16.46 -1.94
CA VAL A 99 21.26 -15.35 -1.54
C VAL A 99 20.03 -15.86 -0.77
N VAL A 100 19.49 -17.01 -1.16
CA VAL A 100 18.40 -17.67 -0.43
C VAL A 100 18.85 -18.10 0.96
N ASP A 101 20.09 -18.58 1.13
CA ASP A 101 20.64 -18.89 2.46
C ASP A 101 20.73 -17.64 3.36
N LEU A 102 21.10 -16.49 2.80
CA LEU A 102 21.07 -15.22 3.54
C LEU A 102 19.63 -14.82 3.92
N ALA A 103 18.66 -15.00 3.03
CA ALA A 103 17.27 -14.76 3.33
C ALA A 103 16.75 -15.72 4.41
N ALA A 104 17.12 -17.01 4.36
CA ALA A 104 16.79 -18.00 5.38
C ALA A 104 17.40 -17.65 6.75
N ASP A 105 18.63 -17.13 6.78
CA ASP A 105 19.26 -16.63 8.00
C ASP A 105 18.50 -15.42 8.57
N ILE A 106 18.10 -14.47 7.73
CA ILE A 106 17.28 -13.31 8.17
C ILE A 106 15.93 -13.77 8.74
N LEU A 107 15.28 -14.76 8.12
CA LEU A 107 14.02 -15.28 8.60
C LEU A 107 14.15 -16.06 9.92
N ALA A 108 15.12 -16.99 9.99
CA ALA A 108 15.19 -17.97 11.06
C ALA A 108 16.13 -17.60 12.21
N ASP A 109 17.18 -16.82 11.95
CA ASP A 109 18.26 -16.55 12.91
C ASP A 109 18.78 -15.09 12.82
N PRO A 110 17.88 -14.07 12.85
CA PRO A 110 18.33 -12.69 12.89
C PRO A 110 19.00 -12.36 14.23
N ARG A 111 20.11 -11.61 14.19
CA ARG A 111 20.93 -11.32 15.38
C ARG A 111 20.25 -10.35 16.36
N PHE A 112 19.42 -9.45 15.87
CA PHE A 112 18.77 -8.42 16.70
C PHE A 112 19.74 -7.75 17.68
N SER A 113 20.90 -7.30 17.22
CA SER A 113 21.92 -6.75 18.14
C SER A 113 21.43 -5.50 18.86
N GLN A 114 21.93 -5.30 20.09
CA GLN A 114 21.54 -4.12 20.91
C GLN A 114 21.99 -2.81 20.23
N ASP A 115 23.18 -2.82 19.62
CA ASP A 115 23.74 -1.64 18.99
C ASP A 115 22.95 -1.23 17.75
N GLU A 116 22.54 -2.18 16.91
CA GLU A 116 21.70 -1.90 15.73
C GLU A 116 20.28 -1.52 16.13
N HIS A 117 19.72 -2.06 17.22
CA HIS A 117 18.46 -1.61 17.78
C HIS A 117 18.53 -0.13 18.20
N ALA A 118 19.52 0.23 19.00
CA ALA A 118 19.72 1.62 19.45
C ALA A 118 20.00 2.56 18.25
N ARG A 119 20.73 2.10 17.25
CA ARG A 119 21.01 2.86 16.04
C ARG A 119 19.74 3.11 15.22
N LEU A 120 18.91 2.10 15.02
CA LEU A 120 17.67 2.19 14.26
C LEU A 120 16.68 3.16 14.93
N LEU A 121 16.59 3.16 16.27
CA LEU A 121 15.78 4.12 17.02
C LEU A 121 16.26 5.57 16.83
N ARG A 122 17.56 5.81 16.67
CA ARG A 122 18.08 7.15 16.36
C ARG A 122 17.88 7.59 14.90
N GLU A 123 17.85 6.65 13.97
CA GLU A 123 17.68 6.93 12.53
C GLU A 123 16.20 7.18 12.17
N THR A 124 15.27 6.52 12.85
CA THR A 124 13.84 6.56 12.48
C THR A 124 13.20 7.96 12.64
N PRO A 125 13.51 8.79 13.64
CA PRO A 125 12.99 10.15 13.72
C PRO A 125 13.29 11.01 12.51
N GLN A 126 14.45 10.86 11.88
CA GLN A 126 14.79 11.58 10.63
C GLN A 126 13.82 11.24 9.49
N VAL A 127 13.37 9.99 9.40
CA VAL A 127 12.36 9.59 8.41
C VAL A 127 11.00 10.22 8.72
N LEU A 128 10.68 10.44 9.99
CA LEU A 128 9.46 11.15 10.38
C LEU A 128 9.52 12.63 9.99
N ASP A 129 10.69 13.26 10.16
CA ASP A 129 10.91 14.65 9.76
C ASP A 129 10.81 14.81 8.24
N GLU A 130 11.38 13.89 7.44
CA GLU A 130 11.23 13.87 5.98
C GLU A 130 9.75 13.86 5.54
N ILE A 131 8.88 13.14 6.28
CA ILE A 131 7.44 13.14 6.01
C ILE A 131 6.78 14.45 6.41
N ARG A 132 7.22 15.07 7.50
CA ARG A 132 6.72 16.40 7.90
C ARG A 132 7.09 17.46 6.87
N ASP A 133 8.24 17.31 6.21
CA ASP A 133 8.69 18.21 5.16
C ASP A 133 7.97 17.98 3.82
N ASP A 134 7.53 16.75 3.52
CA ASP A 134 6.74 16.43 2.32
C ASP A 134 5.24 16.68 2.57
N ASP A 135 4.73 17.77 2.04
CA ASP A 135 3.32 18.17 2.19
C ASP A 135 2.34 17.11 1.66
N SER A 136 2.71 16.36 0.61
CA SER A 136 1.89 15.29 0.04
C SER A 136 1.83 14.06 0.94
N ALA A 137 2.98 13.66 1.50
CA ALA A 137 3.07 12.56 2.45
C ALA A 137 2.31 12.90 3.74
N LEU A 138 2.46 14.13 4.24
CA LEU A 138 1.76 14.65 5.41
C LEU A 138 0.25 14.66 5.21
N ALA A 139 -0.24 15.14 4.04
CA ALA A 139 -1.66 15.12 3.71
C ALA A 139 -2.23 13.69 3.68
N THR A 140 -1.47 12.75 3.09
CA THR A 140 -1.85 11.33 3.05
C THR A 140 -1.96 10.73 4.45
N ARG A 141 -1.03 11.04 5.33
CA ARG A 141 -1.00 10.55 6.70
C ARG A 141 -2.20 11.02 7.52
N TRP A 142 -2.55 12.30 7.43
CA TRP A 142 -3.74 12.87 8.07
C TRP A 142 -5.04 12.31 7.48
N PHE A 143 -5.08 12.09 6.17
CA PHE A 143 -6.21 11.48 5.50
C PHE A 143 -6.47 10.05 5.99
N ASP A 144 -5.44 9.22 6.07
CA ASP A 144 -5.53 7.86 6.59
C ASP A 144 -6.11 7.83 8.02
N TRP A 145 -5.61 8.72 8.88
CA TRP A 145 -6.08 8.83 10.26
C TRP A 145 -7.55 9.24 10.36
N LEU A 146 -7.99 10.19 9.54
CA LEU A 146 -9.38 10.67 9.53
C LEU A 146 -10.38 9.67 8.97
N CYS A 147 -9.98 8.92 7.94
CA CYS A 147 -10.84 7.89 7.37
C CYS A 147 -11.07 6.73 8.33
N CYS A 148 -10.09 6.40 9.16
CA CYS A 148 -10.13 5.28 10.09
C CYS A 148 -9.76 5.68 11.52
N PRO A 149 -10.48 6.60 12.18
CA PRO A 149 -10.13 7.06 13.51
C PRO A 149 -10.12 5.90 14.50
N GLY A 150 -8.99 5.74 15.21
CA GLY A 150 -8.81 4.68 16.20
C GLY A 150 -8.62 3.27 15.66
N HIS A 151 -8.72 3.05 14.35
CA HIS A 151 -8.45 1.76 13.72
C HIS A 151 -6.98 1.62 13.32
N ALA A 152 -6.51 0.38 13.20
CA ALA A 152 -5.12 0.08 12.81
C ALA A 152 -4.73 0.65 11.44
N TYR A 153 -5.66 0.76 10.51
CA TYR A 153 -5.40 1.33 9.18
C TYR A 153 -5.24 2.86 9.17
N GLY A 154 -5.81 3.55 10.17
CA GLY A 154 -5.56 4.97 10.38
C GLY A 154 -4.23 5.28 11.06
N ARG A 155 -3.53 4.24 11.58
CA ARG A 155 -2.23 4.41 12.23
C ARG A 155 -1.09 4.32 11.21
N THR A 156 0.00 5.00 11.51
CA THR A 156 1.19 4.97 10.65
C THR A 156 1.98 3.68 10.82
N SER A 157 2.51 3.15 9.72
CA SER A 157 3.44 2.02 9.74
C SER A 157 4.85 2.42 10.23
N LEU A 158 5.16 3.70 10.24
CA LEU A 158 6.46 4.23 10.69
C LEU A 158 6.52 4.41 12.19
N GLY A 159 5.37 4.49 12.86
CA GLY A 159 5.28 4.91 14.24
C GLY A 159 5.22 6.43 14.40
N THR A 160 5.17 6.87 15.63
CA THR A 160 5.34 8.24 16.10
C THR A 160 6.54 8.29 17.04
N GLU A 161 7.10 9.47 17.31
CA GLU A 161 8.18 9.60 18.28
C GLU A 161 7.83 8.91 19.61
N ALA A 162 6.62 9.18 20.13
CA ALA A 162 6.15 8.59 21.38
C ALA A 162 5.97 7.05 21.32
N SER A 163 5.66 6.48 20.16
CA SER A 163 5.56 5.03 20.03
C SER A 163 6.92 4.37 19.85
N LEU A 164 7.84 5.03 19.13
CA LEU A 164 9.20 4.55 18.90
C LEU A 164 9.99 4.44 20.20
N ASP A 165 9.85 5.42 21.11
CA ASP A 165 10.47 5.40 22.45
C ASP A 165 10.05 4.19 23.31
N ARG A 166 8.92 3.57 22.97
CA ARG A 166 8.38 2.39 23.67
C ARG A 166 8.74 1.07 23.01
N ILE A 167 9.38 1.09 21.84
CA ILE A 167 9.77 -0.14 21.14
C ILE A 167 11.01 -0.74 21.81
N GLU A 168 10.80 -1.75 22.62
CA GLU A 168 11.88 -2.53 23.21
C GLU A 168 12.41 -3.57 22.20
N ARG A 169 13.72 -3.83 22.25
CA ARG A 169 14.35 -4.89 21.43
C ARG A 169 13.68 -6.27 21.65
N ARG A 170 13.29 -6.58 22.88
CA ARG A 170 12.56 -7.82 23.19
C ARG A 170 11.23 -7.90 22.46
N ALA A 171 10.47 -6.82 22.41
CA ALA A 171 9.20 -6.76 21.68
C ALA A 171 9.40 -6.99 20.17
N ALA A 172 10.46 -6.44 19.58
CA ALA A 172 10.81 -6.68 18.18
C ALA A 172 11.14 -8.15 17.91
N ILE A 173 11.90 -8.80 18.80
CA ILE A 173 12.22 -10.23 18.69
C ILE A 173 10.95 -11.09 18.79
N GLU A 174 10.09 -10.80 19.76
CA GLU A 174 8.82 -11.53 19.96
C GLU A 174 7.86 -11.33 18.80
N CYS A 175 7.79 -10.10 18.25
CA CYS A 175 7.02 -9.79 17.05
C CYS A 175 7.50 -10.63 15.85
N TRP A 176 8.80 -10.63 15.56
CA TRP A 176 9.39 -11.39 14.46
C TRP A 176 9.11 -12.89 14.60
N LYS A 177 9.41 -13.47 15.76
CA LYS A 177 9.19 -14.91 16.02
C LYS A 177 7.72 -15.34 15.94
N ARG A 178 6.80 -14.44 16.25
CA ARG A 178 5.37 -14.69 16.14
C ARG A 178 4.90 -14.74 14.70
N GLU A 179 5.46 -13.85 13.85
CA GLU A 179 4.99 -13.68 12.48
C GLU A 179 5.73 -14.59 11.49
N VAL A 180 7.02 -14.86 11.72
CA VAL A 180 7.86 -15.66 10.83
C VAL A 180 7.73 -17.13 11.16
N VAL A 181 6.67 -17.73 10.64
CA VAL A 181 6.36 -19.18 10.72
C VAL A 181 5.99 -19.67 9.33
N ALA A 182 6.32 -20.94 9.01
CA ALA A 182 6.24 -21.47 7.65
C ALA A 182 4.85 -21.31 7.01
N ASP A 183 3.77 -21.52 7.75
CA ASP A 183 2.40 -21.43 7.24
C ASP A 183 1.89 -19.99 7.08
N ASN A 184 2.62 -18.99 7.57
CA ASN A 184 2.28 -17.57 7.40
C ASN A 184 2.93 -16.95 6.15
N LEU A 185 3.77 -17.69 5.43
CA LEU A 185 4.50 -17.18 4.29
C LEU A 185 3.73 -17.33 2.98
N VAL A 186 3.92 -16.35 2.11
CA VAL A 186 3.64 -16.45 0.67
C VAL A 186 4.96 -16.22 -0.04
N ILE A 187 5.44 -17.23 -0.77
CA ILE A 187 6.75 -17.21 -1.42
C ILE A 187 6.53 -17.12 -2.92
N GLY A 188 7.01 -16.04 -3.53
CA GLY A 188 7.03 -15.84 -4.97
C GLY A 188 8.44 -16.01 -5.52
N LEU A 189 8.57 -16.70 -6.66
CA LEU A 189 9.82 -16.91 -7.39
C LEU A 189 9.57 -16.62 -8.88
N ALA A 190 10.43 -15.84 -9.52
CA ALA A 190 10.29 -15.50 -10.93
C ALA A 190 11.64 -15.37 -11.63
N GLY A 191 11.77 -15.87 -12.84
CA GLY A 191 12.99 -15.77 -13.66
C GLY A 191 13.54 -17.10 -14.08
N ASP A 192 14.88 -17.21 -14.15
CA ASP A 192 15.59 -18.41 -14.60
C ASP A 192 15.61 -19.47 -13.49
N ILE A 193 14.46 -20.07 -13.26
CA ILE A 193 14.22 -21.08 -12.23
C ILE A 193 13.19 -22.10 -12.71
N ASP A 194 13.48 -23.38 -12.51
CA ASP A 194 12.55 -24.47 -12.72
C ASP A 194 11.79 -24.86 -11.42
N GLU A 195 10.75 -25.69 -11.58
CA GLU A 195 9.87 -26.11 -10.48
C GLU A 195 10.68 -26.90 -9.39
N ALA A 196 11.61 -27.78 -9.80
CA ALA A 196 12.40 -28.57 -8.87
C ALA A 196 13.38 -27.72 -8.06
N SER A 197 14.00 -26.72 -8.69
CA SER A 197 14.84 -25.73 -8.00
C SER A 197 14.02 -24.88 -7.04
N ALA A 198 12.84 -24.43 -7.45
CA ALA A 198 11.93 -23.66 -6.60
C ALA A 198 11.52 -24.45 -5.35
N GLU A 199 11.17 -25.74 -5.48
CA GLU A 199 10.84 -26.59 -4.34
C GLU A 199 12.02 -26.74 -3.34
N ARG A 200 13.24 -26.91 -3.85
CA ARG A 200 14.45 -26.94 -2.99
C ARG A 200 14.64 -25.64 -2.23
N LEU A 201 14.48 -24.50 -2.91
CA LEU A 201 14.63 -23.19 -2.27
C LEU A 201 13.54 -22.92 -1.23
N VAL A 202 12.29 -23.27 -1.51
CA VAL A 202 11.20 -23.18 -0.53
C VAL A 202 11.50 -24.02 0.69
N THR A 203 12.01 -25.23 0.52
CA THR A 203 12.43 -26.10 1.63
C THR A 203 13.51 -25.43 2.46
N ARG A 204 14.57 -24.90 1.84
CA ARG A 204 15.66 -24.18 2.53
C ARG A 204 15.17 -22.98 3.32
N LEU A 205 14.24 -22.20 2.76
CA LEU A 205 13.65 -21.03 3.42
C LEU A 205 12.81 -21.41 4.66
N THR A 206 12.22 -22.59 4.66
CA THR A 206 11.20 -22.95 5.66
C THR A 206 11.61 -24.03 6.64
N GLU A 207 12.61 -24.87 6.33
CA GLU A 207 13.03 -26.02 7.17
C GLU A 207 13.49 -25.63 8.59
N ARG A 208 14.01 -24.40 8.74
CA ARG A 208 14.47 -23.85 10.03
C ARG A 208 13.38 -23.05 10.76
N LEU A 209 12.21 -22.85 10.14
CA LEU A 209 11.12 -22.10 10.71
C LEU A 209 10.19 -23.01 11.51
N PRO A 210 9.56 -22.49 12.59
CA PRO A 210 8.52 -23.22 13.28
C PRO A 210 7.37 -23.57 12.32
N ALA A 211 6.89 -24.80 12.40
CA ALA A 211 5.77 -25.29 11.59
C ALA A 211 4.41 -24.89 12.15
N THR A 212 4.37 -24.14 13.25
CA THR A 212 3.15 -23.84 14.00
C THR A 212 2.33 -22.80 13.27
N SER A 213 1.06 -23.07 13.03
CA SER A 213 0.16 -22.10 12.47
C SER A 213 0.04 -20.88 13.39
N ARG A 214 0.21 -19.71 12.78
CA ARG A 214 -0.05 -18.44 13.42
C ARG A 214 -1.46 -18.40 13.96
N ARG A 215 -1.63 -17.89 15.17
CA ARG A 215 -2.95 -17.50 15.66
C ARG A 215 -3.41 -16.33 14.79
N GLU A 216 -4.51 -16.50 14.07
CA GLU A 216 -5.08 -15.46 13.22
C GLU A 216 -5.38 -14.23 14.09
N VAL A 217 -4.72 -13.11 13.80
CA VAL A 217 -5.09 -11.83 14.38
C VAL A 217 -6.28 -11.33 13.60
N SER A 218 -7.47 -11.47 14.17
CA SER A 218 -8.66 -10.83 13.62
C SER A 218 -8.49 -9.32 13.74
N LEU A 219 -8.24 -8.65 12.62
CA LEU A 219 -8.35 -7.20 12.57
C LEU A 219 -9.84 -6.85 12.55
N GLU A 220 -10.24 -5.97 13.45
CA GLU A 220 -11.58 -5.40 13.38
C GLU A 220 -11.74 -4.70 12.02
N VAL A 221 -12.82 -5.00 11.32
CA VAL A 221 -13.18 -4.25 10.12
C VAL A 221 -13.46 -2.81 10.56
N PRO A 222 -12.81 -1.79 9.96
CA PRO A 222 -13.09 -0.42 10.33
C PRO A 222 -14.59 -0.16 10.26
N ALA A 223 -15.12 0.48 11.28
CA ALA A 223 -16.46 1.03 11.20
C ALA A 223 -16.52 1.97 9.99
N VAL A 224 -17.69 2.10 9.39
CA VAL A 224 -17.93 3.08 8.33
C VAL A 224 -17.37 4.44 8.79
N THR A 225 -16.73 5.17 7.88
CA THR A 225 -16.32 6.55 8.13
C THR A 225 -17.44 7.26 8.89
N PRO A 226 -17.17 7.95 10.01
CA PRO A 226 -18.22 8.66 10.73
C PRO A 226 -19.03 9.53 9.77
N PRO A 227 -20.36 9.54 9.86
CA PRO A 227 -21.19 10.26 8.91
C PRO A 227 -20.93 11.76 8.94
N GLY A 228 -21.10 12.39 7.79
CA GLY A 228 -20.94 13.82 7.60
C GLY A 228 -19.54 14.24 7.15
N ARG A 229 -19.51 15.33 6.39
CA ARG A 229 -18.26 15.91 5.87
C ARG A 229 -17.42 16.49 7.01
N ARG A 230 -16.12 16.36 6.90
CA ARG A 230 -15.14 16.86 7.86
C ARG A 230 -13.97 17.47 7.11
N VAL A 231 -13.43 18.57 7.64
CA VAL A 231 -12.28 19.26 7.05
C VAL A 231 -11.20 19.41 8.10
N ILE A 232 -10.01 18.92 7.80
CA ILE A 232 -8.79 19.23 8.57
C ILE A 232 -7.87 20.06 7.68
N LEU A 233 -7.44 21.19 8.23
CA LEU A 233 -6.35 21.99 7.70
C LEU A 233 -5.13 21.78 8.57
N VAL A 234 -4.10 21.19 7.99
CA VAL A 234 -2.77 21.05 8.60
C VAL A 234 -2.03 22.34 8.27
N ASP A 235 -1.87 23.18 9.29
CA ASP A 235 -1.23 24.49 9.15
C ASP A 235 0.27 24.33 8.99
N LYS A 236 0.77 24.70 7.84
CA LYS A 236 2.18 24.74 7.53
C LYS A 236 2.49 26.11 6.88
N PRO A 237 3.35 26.94 7.51
CA PRO A 237 3.58 28.31 7.06
C PRO A 237 4.26 28.36 5.68
N ASP A 238 4.11 29.50 5.02
CA ASP A 238 4.79 29.85 3.77
C ASP A 238 4.49 28.90 2.59
N ARG A 239 3.29 28.34 2.53
CA ARG A 239 2.84 27.51 1.40
C ARG A 239 2.14 28.35 0.34
N THR A 240 2.54 28.14 -0.92
CA THR A 240 1.90 28.75 -2.10
C THR A 240 0.86 27.83 -2.73
N GLN A 241 0.87 26.57 -2.33
CA GLN A 241 -0.09 25.55 -2.77
C GLN A 241 -0.72 24.85 -1.57
N ALA A 242 -1.88 24.26 -1.78
CA ALA A 242 -2.54 23.34 -0.86
C ALA A 242 -2.45 21.92 -1.40
N GLN A 243 -1.85 21.01 -0.63
CA GLN A 243 -1.96 19.58 -0.90
C GLN A 243 -3.29 19.08 -0.35
N LEU A 244 -4.14 18.63 -1.25
CA LEU A 244 -5.51 18.25 -0.94
C LEU A 244 -5.70 16.73 -1.05
N ARG A 245 -6.38 16.14 -0.06
CA ARG A 245 -6.91 14.79 -0.09
C ARG A 245 -8.38 14.85 0.27
N ILE A 246 -9.22 14.21 -0.56
CA ILE A 246 -10.67 14.18 -0.36
C ILE A 246 -11.13 12.75 -0.57
N GLY A 247 -12.00 12.22 0.30
CA GLY A 247 -12.52 10.88 0.09
C GLY A 247 -13.12 10.25 1.34
N HIS A 248 -13.29 8.96 1.29
CA HIS A 248 -13.96 8.19 2.33
C HIS A 248 -13.45 6.73 2.38
N LEU A 249 -13.85 6.00 3.42
CA LEU A 249 -13.61 4.56 3.51
C LEU A 249 -14.54 3.84 2.52
N ALA A 250 -13.97 3.06 1.60
CA ALA A 250 -14.67 2.28 0.60
C ALA A 250 -14.64 0.78 0.92
N ALA A 251 -15.23 -0.05 0.05
CA ALA A 251 -15.18 -1.50 0.19
C ALA A 251 -13.75 -2.06 0.06
N ARG A 252 -13.49 -3.23 0.65
CA ARG A 252 -12.19 -3.92 0.49
C ARG A 252 -11.94 -4.32 -0.96
N TYR A 253 -10.68 -4.46 -1.33
CA TYR A 253 -10.30 -5.03 -2.63
C TYR A 253 -10.73 -6.50 -2.70
N GLY A 254 -11.36 -6.90 -3.82
CA GLY A 254 -11.99 -8.22 -3.97
C GLY A 254 -13.43 -8.32 -3.46
N ALA A 255 -14.04 -7.22 -3.01
CA ALA A 255 -15.48 -7.15 -2.77
C ALA A 255 -16.27 -7.27 -4.10
N PRO A 256 -17.57 -7.56 -4.06
CA PRO A 256 -18.37 -7.77 -5.29
C PRO A 256 -18.26 -6.65 -6.34
N ASP A 257 -18.23 -5.38 -5.92
CA ASP A 257 -18.19 -4.22 -6.82
C ASP A 257 -16.75 -3.79 -7.21
N THR A 258 -15.73 -4.59 -6.97
CA THR A 258 -14.31 -4.18 -7.16
C THR A 258 -14.00 -3.81 -8.61
N VAL A 259 -14.54 -4.53 -9.59
CA VAL A 259 -14.24 -4.32 -11.01
C VAL A 259 -14.98 -3.10 -11.52
N GLU A 260 -16.24 -2.94 -11.13
CA GLU A 260 -17.09 -1.80 -11.43
C GLU A 260 -16.48 -0.50 -10.90
N ILE A 261 -16.02 -0.52 -9.65
CA ILE A 261 -15.41 0.67 -9.02
C ILE A 261 -14.03 0.95 -9.62
N ALA A 262 -13.26 -0.06 -10.04
CA ALA A 262 -11.99 0.18 -10.76
C ALA A 262 -12.22 0.89 -12.10
N LEU A 263 -13.30 0.56 -12.81
CA LEU A 263 -13.67 1.24 -14.05
C LEU A 263 -14.20 2.66 -13.74
N ALA A 264 -15.04 2.82 -12.71
CA ALA A 264 -15.53 4.12 -12.27
C ALA A 264 -14.38 5.05 -11.83
N GLU A 265 -13.38 4.51 -11.12
CA GLU A 265 -12.17 5.23 -10.73
C GLU A 265 -11.42 5.76 -11.96
N ALA A 266 -11.23 4.92 -12.98
CA ALA A 266 -10.54 5.30 -14.22
C ALA A 266 -11.22 6.50 -14.89
N VAL A 267 -12.56 6.49 -15.01
CA VAL A 267 -13.34 7.60 -15.59
C VAL A 267 -13.23 8.85 -14.74
N PHE A 268 -13.38 8.73 -13.42
CA PHE A 268 -13.48 9.89 -12.55
C PHE A 268 -12.13 10.61 -12.37
N GLY A 269 -11.03 9.86 -12.13
CA GLY A 269 -9.74 10.46 -11.87
C GLY A 269 -8.51 9.59 -12.22
N GLY A 270 -8.69 8.36 -12.69
CA GLY A 270 -7.57 7.43 -12.94
C GLY A 270 -6.89 7.61 -14.30
N MET A 271 -7.50 8.32 -15.24
CA MET A 271 -6.96 8.57 -16.58
C MET A 271 -6.58 10.04 -16.77
N PHE A 272 -5.69 10.32 -17.73
CA PHE A 272 -5.37 11.69 -18.12
C PHE A 272 -6.58 12.44 -18.71
N SER A 273 -7.50 11.73 -19.36
CA SER A 273 -8.78 12.24 -19.88
C SER A 273 -9.92 12.21 -18.87
N SER A 274 -9.66 11.87 -17.61
CA SER A 274 -10.66 11.74 -16.55
C SER A 274 -11.38 13.06 -16.24
N ARG A 275 -12.58 12.98 -15.64
CA ARG A 275 -13.37 14.16 -15.27
C ARG A 275 -12.60 15.15 -14.40
N LEU A 276 -11.88 14.67 -13.37
CA LEU A 276 -11.07 15.52 -12.50
C LEU A 276 -9.96 16.25 -13.27
N MET A 277 -9.23 15.54 -14.13
CA MET A 277 -8.17 16.15 -14.93
C MET A 277 -8.74 17.22 -15.89
N GLN A 278 -9.88 16.96 -16.54
CA GLN A 278 -10.50 17.92 -17.44
C GLN A 278 -10.98 19.16 -16.70
N GLU A 279 -11.63 19.00 -15.55
CA GLU A 279 -12.22 20.13 -14.83
C GLU A 279 -11.16 20.95 -14.06
N ILE A 280 -10.24 20.31 -13.36
CA ILE A 280 -9.26 20.98 -12.49
C ILE A 280 -8.04 21.49 -13.28
N ARG A 281 -7.46 20.63 -14.13
CA ARG A 281 -6.24 20.97 -14.86
C ARG A 281 -6.53 21.68 -16.18
N VAL A 282 -7.31 21.04 -17.08
CA VAL A 282 -7.43 21.51 -18.46
C VAL A 282 -8.26 22.79 -18.54
N LYS A 283 -9.43 22.80 -17.91
CA LYS A 283 -10.34 23.96 -18.01
C LYS A 283 -9.95 25.13 -17.10
N ARG A 284 -9.37 24.85 -15.92
CA ARG A 284 -9.13 25.89 -14.90
C ARG A 284 -7.68 26.16 -14.59
N GLY A 285 -6.78 25.24 -14.87
CA GLY A 285 -5.36 25.37 -14.57
C GLY A 285 -5.03 25.45 -13.07
N TRP A 286 -5.93 24.95 -12.20
CA TRP A 286 -5.81 25.08 -10.75
C TRP A 286 -4.77 24.13 -10.14
N SER A 287 -4.49 23.01 -10.81
CA SER A 287 -3.48 22.04 -10.39
C SER A 287 -2.79 21.45 -11.61
N TYR A 288 -1.51 21.11 -11.48
CA TYR A 288 -0.78 20.37 -12.52
C TYR A 288 -1.34 18.96 -12.74
N GLY A 289 -1.92 18.36 -11.71
CA GLY A 289 -2.57 17.07 -11.76
C GLY A 289 -3.67 16.95 -10.72
N ALA A 290 -4.73 16.26 -11.08
CA ALA A 290 -5.80 15.85 -10.17
C ALA A 290 -6.22 14.44 -10.52
N GLY A 291 -6.44 13.60 -9.52
CA GLY A 291 -6.80 12.22 -9.76
C GLY A 291 -7.53 11.60 -8.59
N CYS A 292 -7.97 10.37 -8.79
CA CYS A 292 -8.44 9.54 -7.69
C CYS A 292 -7.86 8.14 -7.77
N ALA A 293 -7.87 7.45 -6.65
CA ALA A 293 -7.44 6.07 -6.54
C ALA A 293 -8.25 5.32 -5.48
N LEU A 294 -8.60 4.08 -5.79
CA LEU A 294 -9.02 3.11 -4.80
C LEU A 294 -7.76 2.40 -4.28
N ARG A 295 -7.37 2.66 -3.04
CA ARG A 295 -6.22 1.98 -2.46
C ARG A 295 -6.55 0.52 -2.18
N ARG A 296 -5.69 -0.39 -2.64
CA ARG A 296 -5.88 -1.83 -2.52
C ARG A 296 -5.32 -2.34 -1.20
N SER A 297 -6.15 -3.02 -0.40
CA SER A 297 -5.74 -3.69 0.85
C SER A 297 -6.67 -4.84 1.22
N ARG A 298 -6.29 -5.60 2.23
CA ARG A 298 -7.03 -6.76 2.73
C ARG A 298 -8.36 -6.38 3.38
N LEU A 299 -8.43 -5.23 4.07
CA LEU A 299 -9.63 -4.69 4.72
C LEU A 299 -10.24 -3.55 3.89
N PRO A 300 -11.40 -2.99 4.29
CA PRO A 300 -11.98 -1.82 3.65
C PRO A 300 -10.98 -0.72 3.39
N HIS A 301 -11.13 -0.04 2.26
CA HIS A 301 -10.10 0.77 1.66
C HIS A 301 -10.58 2.18 1.39
N TRP A 302 -9.64 3.10 1.14
CA TRP A 302 -9.95 4.49 0.83
C TRP A 302 -10.24 4.68 -0.65
N PHE A 303 -11.33 5.37 -0.96
CA PHE A 303 -11.48 6.10 -2.21
C PHE A 303 -10.90 7.49 -1.97
N GLU A 304 -9.78 7.79 -2.57
CA GLU A 304 -9.01 9.01 -2.34
C GLU A 304 -8.93 9.83 -3.62
N ILE A 305 -9.31 11.08 -3.54
CA ILE A 305 -9.09 12.11 -4.57
C ILE A 305 -7.91 12.96 -4.10
N TRP A 306 -6.99 13.27 -5.01
CA TRP A 306 -5.80 14.06 -4.71
C TRP A 306 -5.55 15.16 -5.72
N MET A 307 -5.01 16.30 -5.27
CA MET A 307 -4.51 17.38 -6.11
C MET A 307 -3.61 18.32 -5.30
N ALA A 308 -2.83 19.13 -6.02
CA ALA A 308 -2.06 20.26 -5.47
C ALA A 308 -2.55 21.53 -6.14
N ALA A 309 -3.41 22.30 -5.48
CA ALA A 309 -4.00 23.53 -6.02
C ALA A 309 -3.26 24.77 -5.51
N GLY A 310 -3.25 25.85 -6.28
CA GLY A 310 -2.81 27.15 -5.77
C GLY A 310 -3.60 27.56 -4.53
N ILE A 311 -2.93 28.19 -3.56
CA ILE A 311 -3.54 28.49 -2.26
C ILE A 311 -4.78 29.41 -2.39
N ASP A 312 -4.76 30.34 -3.36
CA ASP A 312 -5.83 31.28 -3.69
C ASP A 312 -7.09 30.61 -4.23
N VAL A 313 -6.96 29.44 -4.86
CA VAL A 313 -8.05 28.66 -5.44
C VAL A 313 -8.39 27.37 -4.67
N ALA A 314 -7.69 27.10 -3.57
CA ALA A 314 -7.82 25.84 -2.82
C ALA A 314 -9.27 25.56 -2.40
N GLY A 315 -9.96 26.53 -1.83
CA GLY A 315 -11.39 26.41 -1.46
C GLY A 315 -12.28 26.14 -2.67
N SER A 316 -12.09 26.86 -3.77
CA SER A 316 -12.84 26.65 -5.01
C SER A 316 -12.60 25.25 -5.59
N ALA A 317 -11.34 24.75 -5.52
CA ALA A 317 -10.99 23.41 -5.98
C ALA A 317 -11.67 22.33 -5.13
N VAL A 318 -11.74 22.50 -3.80
CA VAL A 318 -12.46 21.59 -2.89
C VAL A 318 -13.96 21.60 -3.21
N ALA A 319 -14.59 22.78 -3.32
CA ALA A 319 -16.02 22.89 -3.61
C ALA A 319 -16.38 22.17 -4.93
N LEU A 320 -15.69 22.52 -6.01
CA LEU A 320 -15.91 21.91 -7.31
C LEU A 320 -15.69 20.38 -7.27
N THR A 321 -14.65 19.91 -6.58
CA THR A 321 -14.36 18.48 -6.47
C THR A 321 -15.48 17.74 -5.74
N LEU A 322 -16.02 18.32 -4.65
CA LEU A 322 -17.13 17.72 -3.91
C LEU A 322 -18.43 17.71 -4.74
N ASP A 323 -18.69 18.75 -5.54
CA ASP A 323 -19.84 18.81 -6.46
C ASP A 323 -19.71 17.77 -7.57
N LEU A 324 -18.53 17.66 -8.20
CA LEU A 324 -18.25 16.63 -9.21
C LEU A 324 -18.38 15.22 -8.63
N PHE A 325 -17.91 15.03 -7.40
CA PHE A 325 -17.99 13.74 -6.73
C PHE A 325 -19.42 13.36 -6.36
N ALA A 326 -20.23 14.32 -5.91
CA ALA A 326 -21.66 14.11 -5.63
C ALA A 326 -22.45 13.78 -6.90
N ASP A 327 -22.22 14.54 -7.97
CA ASP A 327 -22.83 14.27 -9.28
C ASP A 327 -22.45 12.88 -9.80
N TYR A 328 -21.14 12.54 -9.72
CA TYR A 328 -20.63 11.24 -10.16
C TYR A 328 -21.18 10.07 -9.33
N ALA A 329 -21.33 10.22 -8.03
CA ALA A 329 -21.94 9.21 -7.17
C ALA A 329 -23.43 9.00 -7.51
N ALA A 330 -24.16 10.06 -7.85
CA ALA A 330 -25.57 10.02 -8.17
C ALA A 330 -25.86 9.45 -9.57
N HIS A 331 -25.08 9.82 -10.57
CA HIS A 331 -25.35 9.53 -11.98
C HIS A 331 -24.40 8.50 -12.58
N GLY A 332 -23.17 8.39 -12.06
CA GLY A 332 -22.10 7.54 -12.59
C GLY A 332 -21.56 8.02 -13.93
N PRO A 333 -20.81 7.16 -14.63
CA PRO A 333 -20.28 7.44 -15.98
C PRO A 333 -21.35 7.30 -17.07
N THR A 334 -21.13 7.97 -18.19
CA THR A 334 -21.88 7.74 -19.45
C THR A 334 -21.44 6.41 -20.11
N ASP A 335 -22.20 5.93 -21.07
CA ASP A 335 -21.86 4.72 -21.81
C ASP A 335 -20.54 4.90 -22.59
N ASP A 336 -20.34 6.05 -23.25
CA ASP A 336 -19.10 6.38 -23.98
C ASP A 336 -17.87 6.43 -23.04
N GLU A 337 -18.02 6.99 -21.84
CA GLU A 337 -16.93 7.00 -20.82
C GLU A 337 -16.58 5.60 -20.34
N VAL A 338 -17.59 4.72 -20.17
CA VAL A 338 -17.39 3.33 -19.79
C VAL A 338 -16.66 2.58 -20.88
N ASP A 339 -17.06 2.73 -22.14
CA ASP A 339 -16.41 2.05 -23.28
C ASP A 339 -14.97 2.51 -23.47
N PHE A 340 -14.72 3.82 -23.34
CA PHE A 340 -13.37 4.37 -23.40
C PHE A 340 -12.49 3.86 -22.27
N ALA A 341 -12.97 3.92 -21.02
CA ALA A 341 -12.22 3.47 -19.86
C ALA A 341 -11.95 1.95 -19.88
N ARG A 342 -12.93 1.17 -20.32
CA ARG A 342 -12.77 -0.28 -20.54
C ARG A 342 -11.63 -0.55 -21.53
N SER A 343 -11.66 0.11 -22.69
CA SER A 343 -10.63 -0.05 -23.71
C SER A 343 -9.25 0.34 -23.17
N TYR A 344 -9.16 1.42 -22.39
CA TYR A 344 -7.92 1.85 -21.75
C TYR A 344 -7.41 0.83 -20.73
N LEU A 345 -8.26 0.38 -19.80
CA LEU A 345 -7.86 -0.54 -18.73
C LEU A 345 -7.44 -1.91 -19.30
N VAL A 346 -8.22 -2.46 -20.24
CA VAL A 346 -7.89 -3.73 -20.90
C VAL A 346 -6.60 -3.59 -21.71
N GLY A 347 -6.45 -2.48 -22.45
CA GLY A 347 -5.23 -2.18 -23.20
C GLY A 347 -3.99 -1.94 -22.36
N ALA A 348 -4.15 -1.45 -21.12
CA ALA A 348 -3.05 -1.22 -20.17
C ALA A 348 -2.61 -2.51 -19.45
N MET A 349 -3.46 -3.51 -19.31
CA MET A 349 -3.16 -4.75 -18.55
C MET A 349 -1.88 -5.47 -19.02
N PRO A 350 -1.58 -5.62 -20.34
CA PRO A 350 -0.35 -6.26 -20.77
C PRO A 350 0.92 -5.62 -20.16
N PHE A 351 0.94 -4.31 -19.95
CA PHE A 351 2.08 -3.62 -19.34
C PHE A 351 2.25 -3.95 -17.86
N HIS A 352 1.17 -4.29 -17.15
CA HIS A 352 1.21 -4.68 -15.73
C HIS A 352 1.60 -6.14 -15.51
N VAL A 353 1.54 -6.97 -16.55
CA VAL A 353 1.87 -8.40 -16.50
C VAL A 353 2.96 -8.81 -17.49
N ALA A 354 3.68 -7.83 -18.05
CA ALA A 354 4.68 -8.04 -19.10
C ALA A 354 5.81 -8.97 -18.66
N THR A 355 6.31 -8.81 -17.45
CA THR A 355 7.44 -9.58 -16.94
C THR A 355 6.99 -10.68 -15.97
N ALA A 356 7.77 -11.76 -15.87
CA ALA A 356 7.55 -12.82 -14.89
C ALA A 356 7.52 -12.26 -13.45
N ARG A 357 8.42 -11.30 -13.14
CA ARG A 357 8.43 -10.60 -11.85
C ARG A 357 7.09 -9.91 -11.55
N GLN A 358 6.54 -9.15 -12.50
CA GLN A 358 5.24 -8.47 -12.29
C GLN A 358 4.10 -9.47 -12.05
N ARG A 359 4.04 -10.56 -12.83
CA ARG A 359 3.01 -11.61 -12.64
C ARG A 359 3.14 -12.28 -11.28
N MET A 360 4.36 -12.63 -10.88
CA MET A 360 4.65 -13.20 -9.55
C MET A 360 4.22 -12.25 -8.44
N GLN A 361 4.61 -10.97 -8.49
CA GLN A 361 4.25 -9.97 -7.48
C GLN A 361 2.73 -9.77 -7.35
N LEU A 362 2.01 -9.76 -8.46
CA LEU A 362 0.55 -9.70 -8.46
C LEU A 362 -0.08 -10.93 -7.78
N ALA A 363 0.43 -12.12 -8.07
CA ALA A 363 -0.07 -13.37 -7.48
C ALA A 363 0.28 -13.49 -5.98
N VAL A 364 1.45 -13.01 -5.56
CA VAL A 364 1.83 -12.89 -4.13
C VAL A 364 0.87 -11.94 -3.43
N ARG A 365 0.64 -10.74 -3.97
CA ARG A 365 -0.31 -9.76 -3.41
C ARG A 365 -1.73 -10.33 -3.32
N ASP A 366 -2.23 -10.97 -4.37
CA ASP A 366 -3.55 -11.61 -4.37
C ASP A 366 -3.66 -12.64 -3.25
N SER A 367 -2.56 -13.37 -2.98
CA SER A 367 -2.50 -14.36 -1.90
C SER A 367 -2.45 -13.71 -0.51
N VAL A 368 -1.74 -12.58 -0.35
CA VAL A 368 -1.70 -11.81 0.91
C VAL A 368 -3.08 -11.23 1.24
N PHE A 369 -3.84 -10.83 0.22
CA PHE A 369 -5.19 -10.26 0.38
C PHE A 369 -6.30 -11.32 0.45
N ASP A 370 -5.96 -12.60 0.47
CA ASP A 370 -6.89 -13.73 0.49
C ASP A 370 -7.88 -13.71 -0.71
N LEU A 371 -7.41 -13.23 -1.87
CA LEU A 371 -8.21 -13.21 -3.09
C LEU A 371 -8.24 -14.60 -3.77
N PRO A 372 -9.28 -14.90 -4.54
CA PRO A 372 -9.32 -16.12 -5.33
C PRO A 372 -8.12 -16.25 -6.27
N ALA A 373 -7.61 -17.46 -6.45
CA ALA A 373 -6.48 -17.71 -7.36
C ALA A 373 -6.76 -17.14 -8.76
N GLY A 374 -5.81 -16.35 -9.28
CA GLY A 374 -5.94 -15.70 -10.58
C GLY A 374 -6.97 -14.57 -10.65
N PHE A 375 -7.32 -13.97 -9.52
CA PHE A 375 -8.23 -12.83 -9.46
C PHE A 375 -7.78 -11.70 -10.40
N THR A 376 -6.55 -11.22 -10.22
CA THR A 376 -6.00 -10.14 -11.06
C THR A 376 -5.84 -10.56 -12.52
N ALA A 377 -5.54 -11.82 -12.81
CA ALA A 377 -5.41 -12.32 -14.18
C ALA A 377 -6.75 -12.35 -14.95
N ARG A 378 -7.88 -12.43 -14.26
CA ARG A 378 -9.22 -12.39 -14.83
C ARG A 378 -9.85 -11.01 -14.93
N LEU A 379 -9.17 -9.96 -14.42
CA LEU A 379 -9.71 -8.60 -14.50
C LEU A 379 -10.02 -8.13 -15.92
N PRO A 380 -9.21 -8.41 -16.97
CA PRO A 380 -9.56 -8.01 -18.33
C PRO A 380 -10.90 -8.61 -18.79
N GLU A 381 -11.09 -9.91 -18.60
CA GLU A 381 -12.33 -10.62 -18.96
C GLU A 381 -13.53 -10.05 -18.19
N ALA A 382 -13.33 -9.75 -16.90
CA ALA A 382 -14.37 -9.17 -16.06
C ALA A 382 -14.72 -7.73 -16.51
N LEU A 383 -13.71 -6.91 -16.87
CA LEU A 383 -13.91 -5.57 -17.40
C LEU A 383 -14.68 -5.58 -18.74
N GLU A 384 -14.35 -6.52 -19.64
CA GLU A 384 -15.04 -6.67 -20.92
C GLU A 384 -16.53 -7.04 -20.77
N ALA A 385 -16.86 -7.81 -19.73
CA ALA A 385 -18.22 -8.25 -19.46
C ALA A 385 -19.11 -7.20 -18.75
N LEU A 386 -18.54 -6.09 -18.24
CA LEU A 386 -19.31 -5.08 -17.49
C LEU A 386 -20.26 -4.28 -18.38
N ALA A 387 -21.50 -4.14 -17.96
CA ALA A 387 -22.41 -3.16 -18.52
C ALA A 387 -22.25 -1.79 -17.80
N ALA A 388 -22.46 -0.70 -18.54
CA ALA A 388 -22.41 0.65 -17.95
C ALA A 388 -23.44 0.84 -16.81
N ALA A 389 -24.57 0.15 -16.88
CA ALA A 389 -25.56 0.15 -15.80
C ALA A 389 -25.04 -0.42 -14.48
N ASP A 390 -24.17 -1.47 -14.55
CA ASP A 390 -23.57 -2.08 -13.36
C ASP A 390 -22.58 -1.13 -12.69
N VAL A 391 -21.79 -0.41 -13.50
CA VAL A 391 -20.84 0.60 -13.01
C VAL A 391 -21.59 1.74 -12.33
N ARG A 392 -22.66 2.25 -12.95
CA ARG A 392 -23.52 3.29 -12.34
C ARG A 392 -24.16 2.83 -11.02
N ALA A 393 -24.62 1.59 -10.98
CA ALA A 393 -25.19 1.01 -9.76
C ALA A 393 -24.13 0.86 -8.65
N ALA A 394 -22.91 0.47 -9.00
CA ALA A 394 -21.78 0.40 -8.06
C ALA A 394 -21.38 1.77 -7.53
N CYS A 395 -21.34 2.82 -8.38
CA CYS A 395 -21.11 4.20 -7.93
C CYS A 395 -22.10 4.61 -6.82
N LYS A 396 -23.40 4.39 -7.04
CA LYS A 396 -24.47 4.72 -6.06
C LYS A 396 -24.30 3.93 -4.74
N ARG A 397 -23.82 2.70 -4.80
CA ARG A 397 -23.63 1.87 -3.59
C ARG A 397 -22.37 2.21 -2.82
N GLN A 398 -21.27 2.53 -3.51
CA GLN A 398 -19.95 2.58 -2.93
C GLN A 398 -19.41 3.99 -2.69
N LEU A 399 -19.80 4.98 -3.51
CA LEU A 399 -19.31 6.35 -3.37
C LEU A 399 -20.15 7.14 -2.40
N ARG A 400 -19.50 7.82 -1.44
CA ARG A 400 -20.16 8.51 -0.30
C ARG A 400 -19.67 9.95 -0.19
N PRO A 401 -20.06 10.83 -1.10
CA PRO A 401 -19.63 12.23 -1.07
C PRO A 401 -20.07 13.00 0.18
N ASP A 402 -21.17 12.58 0.82
CA ASP A 402 -21.68 13.21 2.04
C ASP A 402 -20.89 12.85 3.29
N ASP A 403 -20.10 11.75 3.23
CA ASP A 403 -19.23 11.30 4.30
C ASP A 403 -17.74 11.60 4.00
N ALA A 404 -17.48 12.41 2.95
CA ALA A 404 -16.11 12.70 2.54
C ALA A 404 -15.37 13.49 3.62
N VAL A 405 -14.14 13.05 3.88
CA VAL A 405 -13.17 13.81 4.67
C VAL A 405 -12.27 14.59 3.71
N THR A 406 -11.98 15.82 4.06
CA THR A 406 -11.04 16.69 3.33
C THR A 406 -9.85 16.99 4.22
N VAL A 407 -8.65 16.76 3.71
CA VAL A 407 -7.41 17.20 4.33
C VAL A 407 -6.75 18.21 3.40
N ALA A 408 -6.32 19.32 3.96
CA ALA A 408 -5.51 20.32 3.27
C ALA A 408 -4.24 20.59 4.07
N VAL A 409 -3.07 20.43 3.45
CA VAL A 409 -1.79 20.90 4.01
C VAL A 409 -1.44 22.19 3.31
N THR A 410 -1.48 23.32 4.04
CA THR A 410 -1.25 24.67 3.49
C THR A 410 -1.16 25.69 4.62
N THR A 411 -0.96 26.99 4.28
CA THR A 411 -0.98 28.09 5.25
C THR A 411 -2.41 28.45 5.66
N ALA A 412 -2.75 28.23 6.94
CA ALA A 412 -4.11 28.37 7.48
C ALA A 412 -4.66 29.79 7.38
N GLU A 413 -3.83 30.82 7.62
CA GLU A 413 -4.25 32.23 7.55
C GLU A 413 -4.83 32.58 6.19
N GLN A 414 -4.25 32.05 5.11
CA GLN A 414 -4.66 32.38 3.74
C GLN A 414 -5.81 31.49 3.24
N ALA A 415 -5.75 30.17 3.44
CA ALA A 415 -6.70 29.22 2.88
C ALA A 415 -7.87 28.86 3.81
N GLY A 416 -7.71 29.06 5.13
CA GLY A 416 -8.69 28.61 6.13
C GLY A 416 -10.11 29.06 5.87
N PRO A 417 -10.37 30.36 5.64
CA PRO A 417 -11.74 30.84 5.39
C PRO A 417 -12.40 30.20 4.16
N SER A 418 -11.66 30.07 3.05
CA SER A 418 -12.16 29.48 1.81
C SER A 418 -12.40 27.98 1.91
N LEU A 419 -11.52 27.25 2.62
CA LEU A 419 -11.68 25.83 2.88
C LEU A 419 -12.82 25.54 3.85
N ALA A 420 -13.05 26.37 4.87
CA ALA A 420 -14.19 26.25 5.78
C ALA A 420 -15.52 26.40 5.03
N ALA A 421 -15.61 27.37 4.11
CA ALA A 421 -16.80 27.57 3.31
C ALA A 421 -17.05 26.45 2.31
N ALA A 422 -15.99 25.88 1.73
CA ALA A 422 -16.07 24.89 0.65
C ALA A 422 -16.32 23.46 1.14
N GLY A 423 -15.77 23.08 2.29
CA GLY A 423 -15.74 21.69 2.74
C GLY A 423 -17.08 21.13 3.22
N GLY A 424 -18.06 22.01 3.51
CA GLY A 424 -19.40 21.60 3.94
C GLY A 424 -19.45 20.94 5.32
N GLY A 425 -18.38 21.02 6.12
CA GLY A 425 -18.25 20.49 7.48
C GLY A 425 -17.46 21.41 8.39
N ALA A 426 -17.38 21.04 9.67
CA ALA A 426 -16.57 21.78 10.63
C ALA A 426 -15.08 21.73 10.23
N LEU A 427 -14.45 22.91 10.14
CA LEU A 427 -13.01 23.04 9.94
C LEU A 427 -12.26 22.85 11.27
N THR A 428 -11.34 21.93 11.31
CA THR A 428 -10.37 21.80 12.40
C THR A 428 -8.99 22.17 11.86
N VAL A 429 -8.32 23.11 12.54
CA VAL A 429 -6.92 23.48 12.21
C VAL A 429 -6.00 22.78 13.17
N VAL A 430 -4.98 22.14 12.64
CA VAL A 430 -3.93 21.44 13.41
C VAL A 430 -2.56 21.89 12.95
N ASN A 431 -1.58 21.91 13.86
CA ASN A 431 -0.20 22.20 13.50
C ASN A 431 0.41 21.00 12.72
N HIS A 432 1.26 21.27 11.74
CA HIS A 432 1.99 20.24 10.99
C HIS A 432 2.87 19.35 11.88
N ASP A 433 3.31 19.84 13.04
CA ASP A 433 4.08 19.09 14.03
C ASP A 433 3.24 18.24 14.98
N ALA A 434 1.91 18.34 14.92
CA ALA A 434 1.01 17.66 15.88
C ALA A 434 0.92 16.15 15.69
N TYR A 435 1.79 15.57 14.90
CA TYR A 435 1.75 14.14 14.55
C TYR A 435 3.01 13.39 14.96
#